data_4c6de4c9a462f742a3e9199059ee52c7
#
_entry.id   4c6de4c9a462f742a3e9199059ee52c7
#
_cell.length_a   1.000
_cell.length_b   1.000
_cell.length_c   1.000
_cell.angle_alpha   90.00
_cell.angle_beta   90.00
_cell.angle_gamma   90.00
#
_symmetry.space_group_name_H-M   'P 1'
#
loop_
_entity.id
_entity.type
_entity.pdbx_description
1 polymer ?
#
loop_
_entity_poly.entity_id
_entity_poly.type
_entity_poly.pdbx_seq_one_letter_code
_entity_poly.pdbx_strand_id
1 'polypeptide(L)'
;MTPGAIAVLSLSMSTDAFAAAVGRGASHRPTVPAAVKAGLVFGMIEAITPLIGWGLGIIAAGLVERIDHWIAFTLLLIVGGKMIWEGAKPRDGDEDAAPRRSGPWALIATAIGTSIDAAAVGVGLAFIGANIWVIAASIGFTTFVLTTIGMLIGRAVGLKFGKAAEIVGGVALIGLGTMILMEHLGVLGG
;
A
#
# COMPACT_ATOMS: atom_id res chain seq x y z
N MET A 1 3.65 -11.01 20.76
CA MET A 1 4.74 -10.62 19.83
C MET A 1 5.78 -9.79 20.59
N THR A 2 7.07 -9.93 20.21
CA THR A 2 8.14 -9.10 20.78
C THR A 2 8.10 -7.68 20.21
N PRO A 3 8.60 -6.65 20.94
CA PRO A 3 8.65 -5.27 20.41
C PRO A 3 9.41 -5.17 19.08
N GLY A 4 10.48 -5.97 18.91
CA GLY A 4 11.23 -6.03 17.66
C GLY A 4 10.39 -6.57 16.49
N ALA A 5 9.59 -7.61 16.71
CA ALA A 5 8.70 -8.14 15.69
C ALA A 5 7.62 -7.13 15.28
N ILE A 6 7.09 -6.36 16.23
CA ILE A 6 6.12 -5.29 15.94
C ILE A 6 6.77 -4.19 15.11
N ALA A 7 8.00 -3.78 15.44
CA ALA A 7 8.72 -2.76 14.69
C ALA A 7 9.00 -3.20 13.24
N VAL A 8 9.46 -4.44 13.04
CA VAL A 8 9.69 -5.00 11.69
C VAL A 8 8.41 -5.08 10.90
N LEU A 9 7.32 -5.58 11.50
CA LEU A 9 6.01 -5.64 10.87
C LEU A 9 5.52 -4.25 10.46
N SER A 10 5.59 -3.28 11.37
CA SER A 10 5.16 -1.90 11.11
C SER A 10 5.96 -1.25 9.99
N LEU A 11 7.29 -1.47 9.96
CA LEU A 11 8.14 -0.94 8.90
C LEU A 11 7.82 -1.59 7.54
N SER A 12 7.64 -2.91 7.52
CA SER A 12 7.28 -3.66 6.31
C SER A 12 5.96 -3.17 5.73
N MET A 13 4.93 -3.06 6.56
CA MET A 13 3.60 -2.63 6.16
C MET A 13 3.55 -1.16 5.67
N SER A 14 4.47 -0.32 6.16
CA SER A 14 4.51 1.09 5.77
C SER A 14 5.32 1.34 4.48
N THR A 15 5.94 0.30 3.91
CA THR A 15 6.84 0.47 2.75
C THR A 15 6.07 0.84 1.48
N ASP A 16 4.91 0.27 1.25
CA ASP A 16 4.03 0.55 0.10
C ASP A 16 3.41 1.94 0.20
N ALA A 17 2.96 2.34 1.39
CA ALA A 17 2.51 3.69 1.65
C ALA A 17 3.65 4.72 1.42
N PHE A 18 4.88 4.38 1.81
CA PHE A 18 6.06 5.20 1.51
C PHE A 18 6.29 5.32 0.01
N ALA A 19 6.29 4.20 -0.73
CA ALA A 19 6.49 4.19 -2.18
C ALA A 19 5.40 5.01 -2.91
N ALA A 20 4.13 4.82 -2.53
CA ALA A 20 3.01 5.61 -3.04
C ALA A 20 3.17 7.12 -2.73
N ALA A 21 3.65 7.44 -1.52
CA ALA A 21 3.91 8.81 -1.08
C ALA A 21 5.04 9.48 -1.87
N VAL A 22 6.12 8.77 -2.16
CA VAL A 22 7.21 9.28 -3.02
C VAL A 22 6.68 9.62 -4.42
N GLY A 23 5.93 8.71 -5.03
CA GLY A 23 5.30 8.95 -6.34
C GLY A 23 4.36 10.16 -6.32
N ARG A 24 3.52 10.27 -5.29
CA ARG A 24 2.61 11.40 -5.12
C ARG A 24 3.34 12.72 -4.84
N GLY A 25 4.39 12.67 -4.03
CA GLY A 25 5.26 13.82 -3.74
C GLY A 25 5.95 14.36 -4.99
N ALA A 26 6.44 13.48 -5.86
CA ALA A 26 7.06 13.83 -7.13
C ALA A 26 6.07 14.50 -8.09
N SER A 27 4.83 13.99 -8.14
CA SER A 27 3.79 14.49 -9.06
C SER A 27 3.16 15.81 -8.59
N HIS A 28 2.89 15.97 -7.29
CA HIS A 28 2.09 17.08 -6.76
C HIS A 28 2.90 18.14 -6.03
N ARG A 29 4.18 17.88 -5.71
CA ARG A 29 5.10 18.77 -4.98
C ARG A 29 4.46 19.44 -3.75
N PRO A 30 3.89 18.69 -2.80
CA PRO A 30 3.14 19.24 -1.70
C PRO A 30 4.01 20.13 -0.80
N THR A 31 3.40 21.13 -0.18
CA THR A 31 4.03 21.87 0.91
C THR A 31 4.23 20.98 2.14
N VAL A 32 5.12 21.35 3.06
CA VAL A 32 5.36 20.58 4.29
C VAL A 32 4.06 20.31 5.07
N PRO A 33 3.19 21.33 5.32
CA PRO A 33 1.91 21.08 6.00
C PRO A 33 0.99 20.13 5.22
N ALA A 34 1.00 20.18 3.89
CA ALA A 34 0.21 19.26 3.06
C ALA A 34 0.75 17.83 3.13
N ALA A 35 2.08 17.65 3.15
CA ALA A 35 2.72 16.34 3.32
C ALA A 35 2.39 15.73 4.70
N VAL A 36 2.43 16.53 5.77
CA VAL A 36 2.06 16.09 7.12
C VAL A 36 0.58 15.69 7.19
N LYS A 37 -0.32 16.50 6.62
CA LYS A 37 -1.76 16.15 6.56
C LYS A 37 -2.00 14.85 5.79
N ALA A 38 -1.32 14.66 4.66
CA ALA A 38 -1.43 13.43 3.89
C ALA A 38 -0.86 12.24 4.67
N GLY A 39 0.29 12.38 5.31
CA GLY A 39 0.86 11.36 6.19
C GLY A 39 -0.11 10.96 7.30
N LEU A 40 -0.79 11.94 7.92
CA LEU A 40 -1.79 11.67 8.94
C LEU A 40 -2.96 10.84 8.39
N VAL A 41 -3.45 11.16 7.20
CA VAL A 41 -4.53 10.39 6.55
C VAL A 41 -4.08 8.96 6.28
N PHE A 42 -2.89 8.76 5.71
CA PHE A 42 -2.34 7.42 5.47
C PHE A 42 -2.16 6.66 6.78
N GLY A 43 -1.54 7.26 7.80
CA GLY A 43 -1.33 6.64 9.10
C GLY A 43 -2.62 6.25 9.81
N MET A 44 -3.66 7.09 9.73
CA MET A 44 -4.98 6.76 10.30
C MET A 44 -5.63 5.58 9.58
N ILE A 45 -5.64 5.57 8.25
CA ILE A 45 -6.22 4.48 7.46
C ILE A 45 -5.45 3.20 7.74
N GLU A 46 -4.12 3.24 7.75
CA GLU A 46 -3.23 2.11 8.02
C GLU A 46 -3.35 1.57 9.45
N ALA A 47 -3.71 2.41 10.43
CA ALA A 47 -4.02 1.97 11.79
C ALA A 47 -5.39 1.29 11.89
N ILE A 48 -6.40 1.81 11.17
CA ILE A 48 -7.78 1.32 11.24
C ILE A 48 -7.94 0.00 10.47
N THR A 49 -7.25 -0.14 9.34
CA THR A 49 -7.41 -1.29 8.43
C THR A 49 -7.08 -2.64 9.09
N PRO A 50 -5.97 -2.82 9.84
CA PRO A 50 -5.72 -4.08 10.54
C PRO A 50 -6.71 -4.34 11.69
N LEU A 51 -7.31 -3.30 12.28
CA LEU A 51 -8.38 -3.47 13.28
C LEU A 51 -9.65 -4.05 12.63
N ILE A 52 -10.00 -3.55 11.44
CA ILE A 52 -11.13 -4.09 10.67
C ILE A 52 -10.83 -5.54 10.27
N GLY A 53 -9.63 -5.82 9.74
CA GLY A 53 -9.19 -7.15 9.38
C GLY A 53 -9.24 -8.12 10.56
N TRP A 54 -8.75 -7.70 11.72
CA TRP A 54 -8.80 -8.47 12.95
C TRP A 54 -10.23 -8.79 13.38
N GLY A 55 -11.13 -7.79 13.33
CA GLY A 55 -12.55 -8.00 13.62
C GLY A 55 -13.21 -9.00 12.65
N LEU A 56 -12.92 -8.88 11.35
CA LEU A 56 -13.38 -9.83 10.34
C LEU A 56 -12.78 -11.22 10.55
N GLY A 57 -11.51 -11.32 10.94
CA GLY A 57 -10.86 -12.59 11.26
C GLY A 57 -11.52 -13.34 12.41
N ILE A 58 -11.97 -12.63 13.44
CA ILE A 58 -12.74 -13.23 14.55
C ILE A 58 -14.08 -13.78 14.05
N ILE A 59 -14.77 -13.04 13.18
CA ILE A 59 -16.11 -13.41 12.68
C ILE A 59 -16.03 -14.53 11.64
N ALA A 60 -15.00 -14.50 10.79
CA ALA A 60 -14.86 -15.38 9.63
C ALA A 60 -13.86 -16.53 9.81
N ALA A 61 -13.51 -16.87 11.06
CA ALA A 61 -12.62 -17.98 11.37
C ALA A 61 -13.07 -19.28 10.68
N GLY A 62 -12.46 -19.61 9.55
CA GLY A 62 -12.73 -20.83 8.78
C GLY A 62 -13.13 -20.63 7.31
N LEU A 63 -13.51 -19.43 6.88
CA LEU A 63 -13.90 -19.17 5.48
C LEU A 63 -12.79 -18.56 4.64
N VAL A 64 -11.89 -17.79 5.27
CA VAL A 64 -10.90 -16.93 4.58
C VAL A 64 -9.72 -17.74 4.02
N GLU A 65 -9.31 -18.80 4.68
CA GLU A 65 -8.11 -19.59 4.29
C GLU A 65 -8.18 -20.26 2.90
N ARG A 66 -9.37 -20.34 2.30
CA ARG A 66 -9.54 -21.03 1.00
C ARG A 66 -9.46 -20.14 -0.22
N ILE A 67 -9.60 -18.83 -0.08
CA ILE A 67 -9.72 -17.90 -1.23
C ILE A 67 -8.78 -16.70 -1.17
N ASP A 68 -7.98 -16.56 -0.10
CA ASP A 68 -7.08 -15.42 0.12
C ASP A 68 -6.08 -15.20 -1.02
N HIS A 69 -5.44 -16.28 -1.50
CA HIS A 69 -4.47 -16.22 -2.59
C HIS A 69 -5.09 -15.75 -3.92
N TRP A 70 -6.35 -16.13 -4.22
CA TRP A 70 -7.06 -15.65 -5.41
C TRP A 70 -7.42 -14.18 -5.30
N ILE A 71 -7.80 -13.71 -4.10
CA ILE A 71 -8.08 -12.30 -3.82
C ILE A 71 -6.78 -11.50 -3.98
N ALA A 72 -5.68 -11.95 -3.35
CA ALA A 72 -4.38 -11.29 -3.44
C ALA A 72 -3.90 -11.19 -4.90
N PHE A 73 -3.94 -12.29 -5.66
CA PHE A 73 -3.56 -12.30 -7.07
C PHE A 73 -4.39 -11.31 -7.89
N THR A 74 -5.72 -11.35 -7.75
CA THR A 74 -6.62 -10.48 -8.52
C THR A 74 -6.36 -9.00 -8.23
N LEU A 75 -6.18 -8.65 -6.96
CA LEU A 75 -5.89 -7.27 -6.55
C LEU A 75 -4.54 -6.78 -7.09
N LEU A 76 -3.49 -7.60 -6.96
CA LEU A 76 -2.16 -7.27 -7.47
C LEU A 76 -2.14 -7.17 -9.00
N LEU A 77 -2.90 -8.03 -9.69
CA LEU A 77 -3.05 -7.96 -11.14
C LEU A 77 -3.76 -6.68 -11.58
N ILE A 78 -4.84 -6.28 -10.90
CA ILE A 78 -5.58 -5.05 -11.20
C ILE A 78 -4.69 -3.82 -10.95
N VAL A 79 -4.03 -3.74 -9.80
CA VAL A 79 -3.19 -2.60 -9.43
C VAL A 79 -1.96 -2.52 -10.32
N GLY A 80 -1.26 -3.63 -10.52
CA GLY A 80 -0.08 -3.71 -11.39
C GLY A 80 -0.43 -3.41 -12.84
N GLY A 81 -1.53 -3.95 -13.35
CA GLY A 81 -2.04 -3.66 -14.70
C GLY A 81 -2.38 -2.19 -14.91
N LYS A 82 -3.02 -1.57 -13.91
CA LYS A 82 -3.29 -0.13 -13.92
C LYS A 82 -2.00 0.70 -13.93
N MET A 83 -0.99 0.35 -13.14
CA MET A 83 0.29 1.04 -13.11
C MET A 83 1.02 0.95 -14.46
N ILE A 84 1.03 -0.24 -15.08
CA ILE A 84 1.61 -0.44 -16.42
C ILE A 84 0.85 0.40 -17.44
N TRP A 85 -0.47 0.40 -17.43
CA TRP A 85 -1.28 1.20 -18.34
C TRP A 85 -0.98 2.70 -18.19
N GLU A 86 -0.95 3.22 -16.97
CA GLU A 86 -0.66 4.63 -16.71
C GLU A 86 0.77 5.00 -17.12
N GLY A 87 1.74 4.10 -16.89
CA GLY A 87 3.12 4.28 -17.31
C GLY A 87 3.34 4.17 -18.82
N ALA A 88 2.52 3.37 -19.53
CA ALA A 88 2.61 3.16 -20.98
C ALA A 88 1.91 4.26 -21.80
N LYS A 89 0.98 5.02 -21.21
CA LYS A 89 0.31 6.11 -21.93
C LYS A 89 1.32 7.14 -22.42
N PRO A 90 1.29 7.54 -23.72
CA PRO A 90 2.05 8.67 -24.20
C PRO A 90 1.65 9.90 -23.37
N ARG A 91 2.62 10.62 -22.83
CA ARG A 91 2.39 11.98 -22.35
C ARG A 91 2.46 12.83 -23.61
N ASP A 92 1.32 13.08 -24.23
CA ASP A 92 1.23 14.13 -25.23
C ASP A 92 1.68 15.43 -24.54
N GLY A 93 2.65 16.11 -25.21
CA GLY A 93 3.30 17.30 -24.68
C GLY A 93 2.29 18.36 -24.29
N ASP A 94 2.59 19.05 -23.24
CA ASP A 94 2.13 20.38 -22.83
C ASP A 94 0.76 20.85 -23.31
N GLU A 95 -0.32 20.09 -23.02
CA GLU A 95 -1.63 20.69 -22.89
C GLU A 95 -2.52 19.68 -22.17
N ASP A 96 -3.12 20.12 -21.06
CA ASP A 96 -4.16 19.40 -20.34
C ASP A 96 -3.77 18.00 -19.80
N ALA A 97 -2.78 17.96 -18.92
CA ALA A 97 -2.85 17.01 -17.83
C ALA A 97 -4.18 17.27 -17.15
N ALA A 98 -5.23 16.55 -17.59
CA ALA A 98 -6.47 16.46 -16.82
C ALA A 98 -6.04 16.28 -15.37
N PRO A 99 -6.48 17.14 -14.45
CA PRO A 99 -5.92 17.16 -13.11
C PRO A 99 -6.00 15.73 -12.59
N ARG A 100 -4.84 15.06 -12.49
CA ARG A 100 -4.74 13.79 -11.77
C ARG A 100 -5.45 14.09 -10.50
N ARG A 101 -6.61 13.45 -10.30
CA ARG A 101 -7.55 13.79 -9.23
C ARG A 101 -6.77 14.12 -7.96
N SER A 102 -6.36 15.38 -7.84
CA SER A 102 -5.51 15.89 -6.77
C SER A 102 -6.34 16.29 -5.56
N GLY A 103 -7.55 15.77 -5.50
CA GLY A 103 -8.48 16.01 -4.42
C GLY A 103 -8.22 15.10 -3.21
N PRO A 104 -8.83 15.44 -2.07
CA PRO A 104 -8.78 14.62 -0.87
C PRO A 104 -9.26 13.17 -1.11
N TRP A 105 -10.21 12.98 -2.02
CA TRP A 105 -10.70 11.65 -2.41
C TRP A 105 -9.65 10.76 -3.09
N ALA A 106 -8.79 11.34 -3.93
CA ALA A 106 -7.70 10.57 -4.53
C ALA A 106 -6.64 10.17 -3.50
N LEU A 107 -6.39 11.02 -2.49
CA LEU A 107 -5.52 10.70 -1.37
C LEU A 107 -6.08 9.52 -0.57
N ILE A 108 -7.35 9.60 -0.19
CA ILE A 108 -8.04 8.55 0.58
C ILE A 108 -8.06 7.24 -0.22
N ALA A 109 -8.41 7.29 -1.51
CA ALA A 109 -8.44 6.10 -2.37
C ALA A 109 -7.06 5.44 -2.49
N THR A 110 -5.98 6.24 -2.59
CA THR A 110 -4.62 5.71 -2.59
C THR A 110 -4.28 5.07 -1.24
N ALA A 111 -4.59 5.73 -0.13
CA ALA A 111 -4.32 5.21 1.21
C ALA A 111 -5.10 3.92 1.49
N ILE A 112 -6.36 3.83 1.09
CA ILE A 112 -7.14 2.58 1.19
C ILE A 112 -6.53 1.49 0.31
N GLY A 113 -6.13 1.84 -0.92
CA GLY A 113 -5.53 0.87 -1.85
C GLY A 113 -4.21 0.28 -1.37
N THR A 114 -3.41 1.05 -0.63
CA THR A 114 -2.15 0.57 -0.01
C THR A 114 -2.36 -0.13 1.32
N SER A 115 -3.56 -0.12 1.89
CA SER A 115 -3.83 -0.70 3.21
C SER A 115 -4.60 -2.03 3.14
N ILE A 116 -4.81 -2.58 1.94
CA ILE A 116 -5.55 -3.85 1.79
C ILE A 116 -4.79 -5.02 2.42
N ASP A 117 -3.48 -5.02 2.29
CA ASP A 117 -2.59 -6.00 2.91
C ASP A 117 -2.60 -5.89 4.45
N ALA A 118 -2.74 -4.69 4.99
CA ALA A 118 -2.90 -4.47 6.43
C ALA A 118 -4.19 -5.14 6.96
N ALA A 119 -5.26 -5.16 6.17
CA ALA A 119 -6.47 -5.91 6.53
C ALA A 119 -6.19 -7.42 6.60
N ALA A 120 -5.47 -7.97 5.63
CA ALA A 120 -5.12 -9.38 5.60
C ALA A 120 -4.22 -9.78 6.80
N VAL A 121 -3.22 -8.93 7.13
CA VAL A 121 -2.40 -9.11 8.33
C VAL A 121 -3.27 -9.04 9.60
N GLY A 122 -4.22 -8.11 9.65
CA GLY A 122 -5.17 -8.00 10.76
C GLY A 122 -5.95 -9.29 10.98
N VAL A 123 -6.44 -9.92 9.91
CA VAL A 123 -7.10 -11.24 9.96
C VAL A 123 -6.15 -12.28 10.57
N GLY A 124 -4.90 -12.37 10.10
CA GLY A 124 -3.90 -13.30 10.63
C GLY A 124 -3.61 -13.07 12.12
N LEU A 125 -3.53 -11.82 12.55
CA LEU A 125 -3.29 -11.45 13.95
C LEU A 125 -4.43 -11.86 14.89
N ALA A 126 -5.66 -12.02 14.39
CA ALA A 126 -6.79 -12.52 15.16
C ALA A 126 -6.54 -13.93 15.72
N PHE A 127 -5.80 -14.77 14.97
CA PHE A 127 -5.51 -16.15 15.37
C PHE A 127 -4.29 -16.28 16.30
N ILE A 128 -3.41 -15.25 16.35
CA ILE A 128 -2.18 -15.30 17.14
C ILE A 128 -2.40 -14.78 18.58
N GLY A 129 -3.55 -14.17 18.88
CA GLY A 129 -3.82 -13.58 20.20
C GLY A 129 -2.92 -12.39 20.55
N ALA A 130 -2.36 -11.71 19.54
CA ALA A 130 -1.52 -10.54 19.73
C ALA A 130 -2.34 -9.31 20.12
N ASN A 131 -1.71 -8.36 20.85
CA ASN A 131 -2.37 -7.11 21.17
C ASN A 131 -2.50 -6.22 19.94
N ILE A 132 -3.64 -6.32 19.26
CA ILE A 132 -3.92 -5.62 18.00
C ILE A 132 -3.81 -4.10 18.15
N TRP A 133 -4.17 -3.52 19.30
CA TRP A 133 -4.14 -2.08 19.51
C TRP A 133 -2.72 -1.52 19.45
N VAL A 134 -1.75 -2.21 20.07
CA VAL A 134 -0.34 -1.81 20.05
C VAL A 134 0.21 -1.93 18.61
N ILE A 135 -0.13 -3.00 17.91
CA ILE A 135 0.31 -3.24 16.55
C ILE A 135 -0.28 -2.18 15.60
N ALA A 136 -1.58 -1.93 15.66
CA ALA A 136 -2.26 -0.94 14.84
C ALA A 136 -1.72 0.48 15.07
N ALA A 137 -1.49 0.86 16.33
CA ALA A 137 -0.89 2.15 16.66
C ALA A 137 0.55 2.27 16.13
N SER A 138 1.34 1.20 16.25
CA SER A 138 2.72 1.16 15.73
C SER A 138 2.74 1.28 14.21
N ILE A 139 1.89 0.53 13.49
CA ILE A 139 1.77 0.60 12.03
C ILE A 139 1.35 2.01 11.63
N GLY A 140 0.28 2.55 12.19
CA GLY A 140 -0.22 3.89 11.86
C GLY A 140 0.80 5.00 12.09
N PHE A 141 1.55 4.94 13.20
CA PHE A 141 2.61 5.90 13.48
C PHE A 141 3.78 5.79 12.49
N THR A 142 4.24 4.58 12.20
CA THR A 142 5.33 4.33 11.24
C THR A 142 4.91 4.79 9.84
N THR A 143 3.70 4.48 9.42
CA THR A 143 3.15 4.94 8.12
C THR A 143 3.02 6.45 8.07
N PHE A 144 2.54 7.10 9.11
CA PHE A 144 2.50 8.56 9.20
C PHE A 144 3.87 9.19 8.93
N VAL A 145 4.90 8.70 9.63
CA VAL A 145 6.27 9.21 9.51
C VAL A 145 6.83 8.94 8.12
N LEU A 146 6.77 7.69 7.66
CA LEU A 146 7.33 7.29 6.36
C LEU A 146 6.62 7.97 5.19
N THR A 147 5.29 8.07 5.22
CA THR A 147 4.53 8.77 4.17
C THR A 147 4.87 10.26 4.12
N THR A 148 4.99 10.91 5.27
CA THR A 148 5.41 12.32 5.32
C THR A 148 6.79 12.50 4.71
N ILE A 149 7.76 11.69 5.10
CA ILE A 149 9.13 11.70 4.56
C ILE A 149 9.11 11.36 3.07
N GLY A 150 8.38 10.33 2.65
CA GLY A 150 8.25 9.92 1.26
C GLY A 150 7.72 11.03 0.36
N MET A 151 6.71 11.77 0.80
CA MET A 151 6.19 12.92 0.06
C MET A 151 7.21 14.06 -0.08
N LEU A 152 8.00 14.31 0.96
CA LEU A 152 9.04 15.36 0.93
C LEU A 152 10.22 14.95 0.04
N ILE A 153 10.63 13.68 0.10
CA ILE A 153 11.64 13.12 -0.81
C ILE A 153 11.13 13.17 -2.26
N GLY A 154 9.92 12.72 -2.51
CA GLY A 154 9.31 12.76 -3.84
C GLY A 154 9.27 14.18 -4.41
N ARG A 155 8.91 15.17 -3.59
CA ARG A 155 8.97 16.57 -3.97
C ARG A 155 10.38 17.01 -4.39
N ALA A 156 11.42 16.56 -3.69
CA ALA A 156 12.81 16.92 -3.96
C ALA A 156 13.35 16.24 -5.22
N VAL A 157 13.01 14.98 -5.44
CA VAL A 157 13.50 14.19 -6.58
C VAL A 157 12.84 14.58 -7.90
N GLY A 158 11.60 15.07 -7.87
CA GLY A 158 10.87 15.56 -9.05
C GLY A 158 10.52 14.48 -10.07
N LEU A 159 9.93 14.90 -11.20
CA LEU A 159 9.32 14.05 -12.23
C LEU A 159 10.28 13.20 -13.10
N LYS A 160 11.60 13.22 -12.86
CA LYS A 160 12.57 12.61 -13.76
C LYS A 160 12.45 11.08 -13.92
N PHE A 161 11.84 10.38 -12.94
CA PHE A 161 11.78 8.93 -12.93
C PHE A 161 10.35 8.33 -12.87
N GLY A 162 9.31 9.17 -12.84
CA GLY A 162 7.94 8.70 -12.53
C GLY A 162 7.41 7.60 -13.45
N LYS A 163 7.60 7.73 -14.78
CA LYS A 163 7.08 6.77 -15.76
C LYS A 163 7.78 5.39 -15.70
N ALA A 164 9.10 5.40 -15.55
CA ALA A 164 9.87 4.16 -15.41
C ALA A 164 9.54 3.45 -14.09
N ALA A 165 9.37 4.21 -12.99
CA ALA A 165 8.99 3.65 -11.70
C ALA A 165 7.57 3.04 -11.72
N GLU A 166 6.61 3.67 -12.41
CA GLU A 166 5.25 3.13 -12.57
C GLU A 166 5.25 1.79 -13.33
N ILE A 167 6.00 1.70 -14.44
CA ILE A 167 6.11 0.46 -15.22
C ILE A 167 6.81 -0.64 -14.42
N VAL A 168 7.97 -0.34 -13.83
CA VAL A 168 8.76 -1.31 -13.06
C VAL A 168 7.97 -1.78 -11.84
N GLY A 169 7.31 -0.87 -11.12
CA GLY A 169 6.45 -1.21 -9.98
C GLY A 169 5.27 -2.10 -10.39
N GLY A 170 4.59 -1.78 -11.49
CA GLY A 170 3.49 -2.58 -12.01
C GLY A 170 3.90 -3.99 -12.41
N VAL A 171 5.05 -4.12 -13.11
CA VAL A 171 5.62 -5.43 -13.47
C VAL A 171 6.00 -6.24 -12.24
N ALA A 172 6.61 -5.58 -11.24
CA ALA A 172 6.99 -6.24 -9.98
C ALA A 172 5.78 -6.76 -9.20
N LEU A 173 4.68 -5.98 -9.13
CA LEU A 173 3.44 -6.39 -8.46
C LEU A 173 2.75 -7.57 -9.17
N ILE A 174 2.69 -7.56 -10.50
CA ILE A 174 2.15 -8.69 -11.27
C ILE A 174 3.03 -9.93 -11.08
N GLY A 175 4.36 -9.76 -11.11
CA GLY A 175 5.31 -10.84 -10.86
C GLY A 175 5.14 -11.46 -9.47
N LEU A 176 5.01 -10.62 -8.44
CA LEU A 176 4.77 -11.06 -7.07
C LEU A 176 3.42 -11.80 -6.94
N GLY A 177 2.34 -11.24 -7.49
CA GLY A 177 1.02 -11.88 -7.47
C GLY A 177 1.03 -13.24 -8.19
N THR A 178 1.73 -13.32 -9.33
CA THR A 178 1.89 -14.58 -10.07
C THR A 178 2.69 -15.61 -9.26
N MET A 179 3.77 -15.18 -8.61
CA MET A 179 4.59 -16.05 -7.76
C MET A 179 3.80 -16.63 -6.59
N ILE A 180 3.03 -15.80 -5.88
CA ILE A 180 2.15 -16.23 -4.79
C ILE A 180 1.12 -17.26 -5.29
N LEU A 181 0.49 -16.99 -6.43
CA LEU A 181 -0.49 -17.90 -7.01
C LEU A 181 0.15 -19.25 -7.40
N MET A 182 1.32 -19.25 -8.03
CA MET A 182 2.03 -20.46 -8.46
C MET A 182 2.52 -21.30 -7.26
N GLU A 183 2.94 -20.66 -6.17
CA GLU A 183 3.32 -21.33 -4.93
C GLU A 183 2.12 -22.07 -4.32
N HIS A 184 0.95 -21.41 -4.25
CA HIS A 184 -0.27 -22.02 -3.71
C HIS A 184 -0.86 -23.11 -4.61
N LEU A 185 -0.68 -23.02 -5.92
CA LEU A 185 -1.11 -24.06 -6.86
C LEU A 185 -0.15 -25.26 -6.91
N GLY A 186 0.91 -25.26 -6.10
CA GLY A 186 1.89 -26.34 -6.04
C GLY A 186 2.79 -26.47 -7.28
N VAL A 187 2.80 -25.46 -8.15
CA VAL A 187 3.61 -25.48 -9.38
C VAL A 187 5.10 -25.21 -9.08
N LEU A 188 5.40 -24.49 -7.99
CA LEU A 188 6.76 -24.15 -7.55
C LEU A 188 7.24 -24.93 -6.32
N GLY A 189 6.40 -25.80 -5.78
CA GLY A 189 6.69 -26.62 -4.59
C GLY A 189 6.75 -28.10 -4.96
N GLY A 190 7.79 -28.51 -5.68
CA GLY A 190 8.17 -29.89 -5.88
C GLY A 190 9.40 -30.23 -5.06
#